data_3437090227b87e60fece5abdfb84f49e
#
_entry.id   3437090227b87e60fece5abdfb84f49e
#
_cell.length_a   1.000
_cell.length_b   1.000
_cell.length_c   1.000
_cell.angle_alpha   90.00
_cell.angle_beta   90.00
_cell.angle_gamma   90.00
#
_symmetry.space_group_name_H-M   'P 1'
#
loop_
_entity.id
_entity.type
_entity.pdbx_description
1 polymer ?
#
loop_
_entity_poly.entity_id
_entity_poly.type
_entity_poly.pdbx_seq_one_letter_code
_entity_poly.pdbx_strand_id
1 'polypeptide(L)'
;MNRRTLRVTTGMAAGLLLCGAATGCSSSDGKRTATSAAAPSEAASGASADAVQTAAKKAAELKSLRVEMSGTAPGAPGRMKAELAMTTDPKAMEMNVELAGHGEDGRFTLKLVGDAMYLGGSEKIAGHLDGKHWMKLPLNGTMKDALGGMGAAHQDPSAQTGLLSGSKDIKKVGEETVNGTRATHYAGSVTADEMDKAAGQGGSDAVKESRRKSVEQLRQQGVQKLDVDLWIDKDNRPVQMRERGQADKGPLDMTMVFKDFDKPVTVEAPAAGDTADMGDRPAGGLGGGLGGATKSL
;
A
#
# COMPACT_ATOMS: atom_id res chain seq x y z
N MET A 1 -54.17 5.10 19.06
CA MET A 1 -54.37 5.37 20.51
C MET A 1 -53.03 5.13 21.16
N ASN A 2 -52.31 5.97 21.74
CA ASN A 2 -52.37 7.20 22.47
C ASN A 2 -51.05 7.97 22.30
N ARG A 3 -51.19 9.22 22.02
CA ARG A 3 -50.16 10.25 22.10
C ARG A 3 -49.74 10.48 23.56
N ARG A 4 -48.48 10.78 23.84
CA ARG A 4 -48.09 11.69 24.94
C ARG A 4 -46.88 12.48 24.54
N THR A 5 -47.11 13.72 24.20
CA THR A 5 -46.23 14.87 24.19
C THR A 5 -45.89 15.24 25.62
N LEU A 6 -44.65 15.60 25.88
CA LEU A 6 -44.29 16.43 27.03
C LEU A 6 -43.31 17.52 26.58
N ARG A 7 -43.83 18.76 26.61
CA ARG A 7 -43.07 19.98 26.52
C ARG A 7 -42.74 20.41 27.96
N VAL A 8 -41.53 20.86 28.22
CA VAL A 8 -41.21 21.80 29.31
C VAL A 8 -40.16 22.77 28.83
N THR A 9 -40.47 23.97 28.92
CA THR A 9 -40.08 25.31 28.77
C THR A 9 -38.91 25.77 29.67
N THR A 10 -38.07 26.65 29.14
CA THR A 10 -37.66 27.99 29.60
C THR A 10 -36.76 28.11 30.84
N GLY A 11 -35.64 28.78 30.64
CA GLY A 11 -34.81 29.37 31.67
C GLY A 11 -33.80 30.37 31.10
N MET A 12 -34.19 31.62 31.05
CA MET A 12 -33.44 32.82 30.71
C MET A 12 -32.60 33.23 31.93
N ALA A 13 -31.31 33.61 31.75
CA ALA A 13 -30.65 34.52 32.67
C ALA A 13 -29.60 35.36 31.91
N ALA A 14 -29.91 36.64 31.84
CA ALA A 14 -29.05 37.71 31.36
C ALA A 14 -28.06 38.10 32.44
N GLY A 15 -26.86 38.51 32.05
CA GLY A 15 -25.86 39.14 32.90
C GLY A 15 -25.03 40.13 32.08
N LEU A 16 -25.44 41.35 32.10
CA LEU A 16 -24.67 42.52 31.68
C LEU A 16 -23.64 42.89 32.75
N LEU A 17 -22.42 43.23 32.36
CA LEU A 17 -21.60 44.22 33.06
C LEU A 17 -20.70 44.98 32.09
N LEU A 18 -20.83 46.30 32.17
CA LEU A 18 -20.19 47.35 31.43
C LEU A 18 -18.75 47.64 31.90
N CYS A 19 -18.10 48.39 31.03
CA CYS A 19 -17.20 49.52 31.23
C CYS A 19 -15.72 49.32 30.87
N GLY A 20 -15.30 50.21 29.98
CA GLY A 20 -13.92 50.59 29.74
C GLY A 20 -13.71 51.30 28.42
N ALA A 21 -14.15 52.59 28.33
CA ALA A 21 -13.83 53.47 27.22
C ALA A 21 -12.41 54.03 27.36
N ALA A 22 -11.61 53.90 26.30
CA ALA A 22 -10.45 54.75 26.07
C ALA A 22 -10.46 55.20 24.60
N THR A 23 -10.69 56.47 24.42
CA THR A 23 -10.68 57.21 23.17
C THR A 23 -9.25 57.38 22.67
N GLY A 24 -9.01 57.03 21.42
CA GLY A 24 -7.80 57.37 20.68
C GLY A 24 -8.12 57.43 19.19
N CYS A 25 -8.45 58.59 18.69
CA CYS A 25 -8.55 58.87 17.27
C CYS A 25 -7.16 58.90 16.63
N SER A 26 -6.96 58.06 15.62
CA SER A 26 -6.02 58.35 14.54
C SER A 26 -6.50 57.69 13.27
N SER A 27 -6.79 58.50 12.29
CA SER A 27 -7.18 58.16 10.94
C SER A 27 -6.02 57.55 10.18
N SER A 28 -6.20 56.37 9.61
CA SER A 28 -5.53 55.98 8.36
C SER A 28 -6.13 54.66 7.82
N ASP A 29 -6.29 54.62 6.52
CA ASP A 29 -6.88 53.64 5.67
C ASP A 29 -6.69 52.19 6.09
N GLY A 30 -7.76 51.53 6.46
CA GLY A 30 -7.80 50.10 6.79
C GLY A 30 -7.97 49.22 5.55
N LYS A 31 -6.88 48.88 4.95
CA LYS A 31 -6.81 47.76 3.99
C LYS A 31 -7.14 46.48 4.77
N ARG A 32 -8.31 45.90 4.51
CA ARG A 32 -8.70 44.59 5.03
C ARG A 32 -7.71 43.55 4.49
N THR A 33 -6.76 43.16 5.31
CA THR A 33 -5.92 41.99 5.05
C THR A 33 -6.81 40.76 5.23
N ALA A 34 -7.28 40.19 4.12
CA ALA A 34 -7.72 38.83 4.09
C ALA A 34 -6.52 37.97 4.54
N THR A 35 -6.71 37.23 5.62
CA THR A 35 -5.73 36.21 6.05
C THR A 35 -5.70 35.16 4.94
N SER A 36 -4.80 35.33 4.00
CA SER A 36 -4.47 34.31 3.02
C SER A 36 -3.92 33.14 3.81
N ALA A 37 -4.57 31.99 3.72
CA ALA A 37 -3.99 30.75 4.16
C ALA A 37 -2.65 30.60 3.43
N ALA A 38 -1.56 30.67 4.17
CA ALA A 38 -0.22 30.59 3.62
C ALA A 38 -0.12 29.24 2.91
N ALA A 39 0.19 29.27 1.62
CA ALA A 39 0.61 28.08 0.88
C ALA A 39 1.79 27.43 1.65
N PRO A 40 1.88 26.11 1.72
CA PRO A 40 2.99 25.44 2.40
C PRO A 40 4.30 25.95 1.79
N SER A 41 5.19 26.44 2.66
CA SER A 41 6.50 26.94 2.26
C SER A 41 7.27 25.80 1.56
N GLU A 42 7.97 26.09 0.47
CA GLU A 42 8.84 25.12 -0.24
C GLU A 42 9.82 24.41 0.72
N ALA A 43 10.27 25.10 1.76
CA ALA A 43 11.11 24.52 2.82
C ALA A 43 10.39 23.41 3.63
N ALA A 44 9.07 23.53 3.87
CA ALA A 44 8.30 22.52 4.58
C ALA A 44 8.06 21.28 3.71
N SER A 45 7.90 21.44 2.40
CA SER A 45 7.79 20.34 1.45
C SER A 45 9.13 19.60 1.29
N GLY A 46 10.25 20.33 1.27
CA GLY A 46 11.59 19.74 1.25
C GLY A 46 11.87 18.85 2.45
N ALA A 47 11.60 19.33 3.67
CA ALA A 47 11.78 18.54 4.89
C ALA A 47 10.89 17.28 4.93
N SER A 48 9.68 17.37 4.37
CA SER A 48 8.78 16.21 4.27
C SER A 48 9.30 15.17 3.27
N ALA A 49 9.82 15.61 2.13
CA ALA A 49 10.43 14.74 1.13
C ALA A 49 11.68 14.03 1.68
N ASP A 50 12.52 14.74 2.44
CA ASP A 50 13.72 14.17 3.09
C ASP A 50 13.35 13.11 4.13
N ALA A 51 12.30 13.32 4.93
CA ALA A 51 11.81 12.36 5.89
C ALA A 51 11.33 11.07 5.20
N VAL A 52 10.56 11.21 4.12
CA VAL A 52 10.08 10.06 3.31
C VAL A 52 11.25 9.33 2.65
N GLN A 53 12.23 10.05 2.10
CA GLN A 53 13.41 9.43 1.52
C GLN A 53 14.25 8.68 2.57
N THR A 54 14.36 9.23 3.78
CA THR A 54 15.03 8.57 4.90
C THR A 54 14.31 7.28 5.29
N ALA A 55 12.99 7.31 5.37
CA ALA A 55 12.17 6.12 5.65
C ALA A 55 12.31 5.06 4.55
N ALA A 56 12.37 5.47 3.27
CA ALA A 56 12.61 4.55 2.16
C ALA A 56 13.98 3.87 2.26
N LYS A 57 15.04 4.62 2.59
CA LYS A 57 16.37 4.05 2.83
C LYS A 57 16.36 3.08 4.00
N LYS A 58 15.68 3.44 5.10
CA LYS A 58 15.58 2.58 6.28
C LYS A 58 14.82 1.29 5.99
N ALA A 59 13.76 1.36 5.19
CA ALA A 59 13.02 0.19 4.73
C ALA A 59 13.89 -0.76 3.88
N ALA A 60 14.80 -0.22 3.06
CA ALA A 60 15.72 -1.02 2.24
C ALA A 60 16.80 -1.77 3.05
N GLU A 61 17.07 -1.34 4.29
CA GLU A 61 18.04 -1.98 5.19
C GLU A 61 17.45 -3.16 5.97
N LEU A 62 16.12 -3.34 5.94
CA LEU A 62 15.43 -4.38 6.71
C LEU A 62 15.82 -5.78 6.20
N LYS A 63 16.12 -6.67 7.13
CA LYS A 63 16.44 -8.07 6.84
C LYS A 63 15.22 -8.95 6.80
N SER A 64 14.19 -8.58 7.53
CA SER A 64 12.91 -9.27 7.54
C SER A 64 11.78 -8.32 7.89
N LEU A 65 10.56 -8.67 7.47
CA LEU A 65 9.38 -7.82 7.60
C LEU A 65 8.12 -8.66 7.48
N ARG A 66 7.06 -8.26 8.19
CA ARG A 66 5.68 -8.68 7.94
C ARG A 66 4.86 -7.49 7.50
N VAL A 67 4.00 -7.71 6.51
CA VAL A 67 3.08 -6.68 6.00
C VAL A 67 1.67 -7.26 5.98
N GLU A 68 0.75 -6.57 6.60
CA GLU A 68 -0.68 -6.82 6.43
C GLU A 68 -1.23 -5.85 5.39
N MET A 69 -1.87 -6.37 4.39
CA MET A 69 -2.50 -5.59 3.32
C MET A 69 -4.01 -5.79 3.35
N SER A 70 -4.76 -4.71 3.17
CA SER A 70 -6.22 -4.80 3.06
C SER A 70 -6.77 -3.68 2.20
N GLY A 71 -7.78 -3.99 1.39
CA GLY A 71 -8.38 -2.96 0.56
C GLY A 71 -9.11 -3.49 -0.66
N THR A 72 -9.25 -2.62 -1.65
CA THR A 72 -9.82 -2.91 -2.96
C THR A 72 -8.82 -2.57 -4.05
N ALA A 73 -8.72 -3.42 -5.07
CA ALA A 73 -7.91 -3.17 -6.25
C ALA A 73 -8.82 -3.09 -7.50
N PRO A 74 -8.43 -2.33 -8.53
CA PRO A 74 -9.20 -2.21 -9.75
C PRO A 74 -9.48 -3.57 -10.39
N GLY A 75 -10.74 -3.85 -10.69
CA GLY A 75 -11.16 -5.11 -11.30
C GLY A 75 -11.15 -6.31 -10.35
N ALA A 76 -10.79 -6.14 -9.09
CA ALA A 76 -10.94 -7.19 -8.10
C ALA A 76 -12.43 -7.39 -7.75
N PRO A 77 -12.89 -8.65 -7.56
CA PRO A 77 -14.30 -8.93 -7.31
C PRO A 77 -14.79 -8.52 -5.91
N GLY A 78 -13.90 -8.00 -5.05
CA GLY A 78 -14.22 -7.60 -3.68
C GLY A 78 -13.01 -7.04 -2.93
N ARG A 79 -13.18 -6.86 -1.62
CA ARG A 79 -12.05 -6.52 -0.75
C ARG A 79 -11.10 -7.72 -0.66
N MET A 80 -9.82 -7.41 -0.68
CA MET A 80 -8.78 -8.39 -0.41
C MET A 80 -8.13 -8.13 0.94
N LYS A 81 -7.65 -9.19 1.56
CA LYS A 81 -6.69 -9.17 2.64
C LYS A 81 -5.50 -10.00 2.22
N ALA A 82 -4.31 -9.58 2.59
CA ALA A 82 -3.13 -10.38 2.40
C ALA A 82 -2.17 -10.17 3.56
N GLU A 83 -1.44 -11.23 3.90
CA GLU A 83 -0.36 -11.20 4.86
C GLU A 83 0.91 -11.63 4.16
N LEU A 84 1.91 -10.78 4.17
CA LEU A 84 3.23 -11.02 3.61
C LEU A 84 4.23 -11.20 4.75
N ALA A 85 5.03 -12.25 4.68
CA ALA A 85 6.23 -12.42 5.50
C ALA A 85 7.42 -12.58 4.57
N MET A 86 8.48 -11.82 4.79
CA MET A 86 9.67 -11.88 3.94
C MET A 86 10.96 -11.80 4.74
N THR A 87 12.00 -12.42 4.20
CA THR A 87 13.38 -12.31 4.67
C THR A 87 14.32 -12.12 3.48
N THR A 88 15.40 -11.37 3.68
CA THR A 88 16.39 -11.08 2.64
C THR A 88 17.58 -12.04 2.66
N ASP A 89 17.82 -12.70 3.81
CA ASP A 89 18.92 -13.66 3.98
C ASP A 89 18.54 -14.79 4.96
N PRO A 90 18.30 -16.03 4.46
CA PRO A 90 18.15 -16.38 3.03
C PRO A 90 16.93 -15.70 2.42
N LYS A 91 16.99 -15.38 1.13
CA LYS A 91 15.86 -14.73 0.45
C LYS A 91 14.66 -15.69 0.35
N ALA A 92 13.60 -15.35 1.05
CA ALA A 92 12.35 -16.10 1.03
C ALA A 92 11.15 -15.17 1.31
N MET A 93 9.99 -15.57 0.81
CA MET A 93 8.74 -14.82 0.98
C MET A 93 7.55 -15.78 1.03
N GLU A 94 6.61 -15.49 1.90
CA GLU A 94 5.29 -16.13 1.93
C GLU A 94 4.22 -15.05 1.92
N MET A 95 3.23 -15.20 1.06
CA MET A 95 2.08 -14.31 0.98
C MET A 95 0.80 -15.14 1.01
N ASN A 96 -0.02 -14.92 2.02
CA ASN A 96 -1.36 -15.48 2.17
C ASN A 96 -2.37 -14.45 1.70
N VAL A 97 -3.24 -14.82 0.77
CA VAL A 97 -4.25 -13.93 0.19
C VAL A 97 -5.65 -14.47 0.47
N GLU A 98 -6.57 -13.58 0.83
CA GLU A 98 -7.98 -13.85 1.01
C GLU A 98 -8.81 -12.81 0.23
N LEU A 99 -9.64 -13.29 -0.69
CA LEU A 99 -10.59 -12.49 -1.46
C LEU A 99 -11.97 -12.60 -0.82
N ALA A 100 -12.53 -11.48 -0.36
CA ALA A 100 -13.83 -11.45 0.27
C ALA A 100 -14.94 -11.89 -0.72
N GLY A 101 -15.88 -12.70 -0.24
CA GLY A 101 -16.99 -13.17 -1.05
C GLY A 101 -16.76 -14.48 -1.80
N HIS A 102 -15.55 -15.03 -1.78
CA HIS A 102 -15.18 -16.26 -2.50
C HIS A 102 -14.97 -17.47 -1.58
N GLY A 103 -15.16 -17.33 -0.25
CA GLY A 103 -14.99 -18.44 0.69
C GLY A 103 -13.59 -19.07 0.60
N GLU A 104 -13.52 -20.39 0.65
CA GLU A 104 -12.25 -21.14 0.51
C GLU A 104 -11.61 -20.97 -0.87
N ASP A 105 -12.40 -20.82 -1.93
CA ASP A 105 -11.89 -20.61 -3.30
C ASP A 105 -11.17 -19.26 -3.47
N GLY A 106 -11.44 -18.30 -2.58
CA GLY A 106 -10.79 -17.01 -2.53
C GLY A 106 -9.48 -17.00 -1.75
N ARG A 107 -9.05 -18.12 -1.19
CA ARG A 107 -7.82 -18.22 -0.41
C ARG A 107 -6.72 -18.91 -1.19
N PHE A 108 -5.55 -18.34 -1.19
CA PHE A 108 -4.35 -18.96 -1.75
C PHE A 108 -3.09 -18.47 -1.05
N THR A 109 -2.06 -19.28 -1.09
CA THR A 109 -0.74 -18.96 -0.57
C THR A 109 0.28 -19.01 -1.69
N LEU A 110 1.12 -17.98 -1.77
CA LEU A 110 2.28 -17.93 -2.63
C LEU A 110 3.53 -17.96 -1.77
N LYS A 111 4.47 -18.86 -2.08
CA LYS A 111 5.79 -18.89 -1.44
C LYS A 111 6.88 -18.73 -2.48
N LEU A 112 7.92 -17.98 -2.13
CA LEU A 112 9.19 -17.96 -2.86
C LEU A 112 10.26 -18.49 -1.93
N VAL A 113 10.88 -19.60 -2.32
CA VAL A 113 11.94 -20.23 -1.53
C VAL A 113 13.03 -20.72 -2.48
N GLY A 114 14.23 -20.15 -2.34
CA GLY A 114 15.31 -20.40 -3.28
C GLY A 114 14.94 -19.98 -4.70
N ASP A 115 15.13 -20.89 -5.65
CA ASP A 115 14.82 -20.67 -7.07
C ASP A 115 13.45 -21.25 -7.49
N ALA A 116 12.50 -21.35 -6.57
CA ALA A 116 11.17 -21.87 -6.86
C ALA A 116 10.07 -20.99 -6.26
N MET A 117 8.97 -20.90 -7.01
CA MET A 117 7.70 -20.38 -6.55
C MET A 117 6.75 -21.55 -6.29
N TYR A 118 6.02 -21.46 -5.19
CA TYR A 118 4.98 -22.40 -4.82
C TYR A 118 3.66 -21.66 -4.74
N LEU A 119 2.65 -22.16 -5.43
CA LEU A 119 1.28 -21.69 -5.34
C LEU A 119 0.40 -22.80 -4.81
N GLY A 120 -0.39 -22.52 -3.79
CA GLY A 120 -1.22 -23.52 -3.15
C GLY A 120 -2.20 -22.96 -2.15
N GLY A 121 -2.73 -23.83 -1.28
CA GLY A 121 -3.54 -23.44 -0.14
C GLY A 121 -5.05 -23.48 -0.36
N SER A 122 -5.56 -23.88 -1.53
CA SER A 122 -7.00 -24.10 -1.74
C SER A 122 -7.31 -25.50 -2.27
N GLU A 123 -8.46 -26.06 -1.86
CA GLU A 123 -8.99 -27.33 -2.38
C GLU A 123 -9.18 -27.31 -3.91
N LYS A 124 -9.49 -26.16 -4.47
CA LYS A 124 -9.61 -25.98 -5.92
C LYS A 124 -8.29 -26.26 -6.64
N ILE A 125 -7.18 -25.85 -6.06
CA ILE A 125 -5.84 -26.17 -6.59
C ILE A 125 -5.58 -27.66 -6.48
N ALA A 126 -5.87 -28.28 -5.33
CA ALA A 126 -5.70 -29.69 -5.10
C ALA A 126 -6.49 -30.57 -6.10
N GLY A 127 -7.72 -30.18 -6.42
CA GLY A 127 -8.56 -30.85 -7.42
C GLY A 127 -7.99 -30.88 -8.84
N HIS A 128 -7.03 -30.00 -9.16
CA HIS A 128 -6.37 -29.94 -10.46
C HIS A 128 -4.95 -30.57 -10.44
N LEU A 129 -4.48 -31.00 -9.28
CA LEU A 129 -3.11 -31.49 -9.06
C LEU A 129 -3.06 -32.92 -8.50
N ASP A 130 -4.03 -33.76 -8.86
CA ASP A 130 -4.11 -35.15 -8.40
C ASP A 130 -4.06 -35.28 -6.87
N GLY A 131 -4.77 -34.37 -6.16
CA GLY A 131 -4.85 -34.33 -4.71
C GLY A 131 -3.66 -33.65 -4.01
N LYS A 132 -2.71 -33.10 -4.74
CA LYS A 132 -1.62 -32.30 -4.16
C LYS A 132 -2.04 -30.84 -3.98
N HIS A 133 -1.70 -30.23 -2.83
CA HIS A 133 -2.13 -28.89 -2.50
C HIS A 133 -1.22 -27.78 -3.00
N TRP A 134 -0.04 -28.14 -3.54
CA TRP A 134 0.97 -27.18 -3.98
C TRP A 134 1.41 -27.44 -5.41
N MET A 135 1.54 -26.38 -6.17
CA MET A 135 2.17 -26.34 -7.48
C MET A 135 3.52 -25.65 -7.35
N LYS A 136 4.59 -26.32 -7.75
CA LYS A 136 5.95 -25.76 -7.80
C LYS A 136 6.27 -25.32 -9.21
N LEU A 137 6.69 -24.09 -9.36
CA LEU A 137 7.16 -23.47 -10.60
C LEU A 137 8.61 -23.06 -10.43
N PRO A 138 9.54 -23.57 -11.24
CA PRO A 138 10.92 -23.12 -11.18
C PRO A 138 11.02 -21.66 -11.65
N LEU A 139 11.79 -20.86 -10.92
CA LEU A 139 12.08 -19.46 -11.28
C LEU A 139 13.24 -19.44 -12.30
N ASN A 140 12.97 -19.84 -13.53
CA ASN A 140 13.92 -19.83 -14.63
C ASN A 140 13.44 -18.90 -15.76
N GLY A 141 14.39 -18.39 -16.55
CA GLY A 141 14.13 -17.63 -17.79
C GLY A 141 12.97 -16.64 -17.69
N THR A 142 12.00 -16.80 -18.58
CA THR A 142 10.83 -15.88 -18.72
C THR A 142 10.00 -15.74 -17.45
N MET A 143 9.90 -16.79 -16.62
CA MET A 143 9.17 -16.74 -15.35
C MET A 143 9.93 -15.88 -14.33
N LYS A 144 11.26 -16.02 -14.27
CA LYS A 144 12.11 -15.18 -13.44
C LYS A 144 12.02 -13.70 -13.86
N ASP A 145 11.96 -13.44 -15.15
CA ASP A 145 11.83 -12.07 -15.69
C ASP A 145 10.43 -11.51 -15.41
N ALA A 146 9.38 -12.31 -15.61
CA ALA A 146 8.00 -11.89 -15.32
C ALA A 146 7.75 -11.66 -13.83
N LEU A 147 8.24 -12.55 -12.96
CA LEU A 147 8.12 -12.44 -11.51
C LEU A 147 9.20 -11.55 -10.90
N GLY A 148 10.37 -11.45 -11.52
CA GLY A 148 11.42 -10.51 -11.12
C GLY A 148 10.94 -9.07 -11.20
N GLY A 149 10.09 -8.77 -12.20
CA GLY A 149 9.38 -7.50 -12.30
C GLY A 149 8.37 -7.30 -11.16
N MET A 150 7.52 -8.28 -10.89
CA MET A 150 6.56 -8.22 -9.77
C MET A 150 7.25 -8.37 -8.41
N GLY A 151 8.19 -9.30 -8.30
CA GLY A 151 8.90 -9.59 -7.06
C GLY A 151 9.84 -8.48 -6.60
N ALA A 152 10.56 -7.82 -7.51
CA ALA A 152 11.47 -6.74 -7.16
C ALA A 152 10.73 -5.49 -6.69
N ALA A 153 9.59 -5.15 -7.31
CA ALA A 153 8.79 -4.00 -6.91
C ALA A 153 8.05 -4.22 -5.57
N HIS A 154 7.58 -5.47 -5.30
CA HIS A 154 6.88 -5.78 -4.06
C HIS A 154 7.80 -6.25 -2.94
N GLN A 155 9.02 -6.68 -3.26
CA GLN A 155 10.04 -7.11 -2.29
C GLN A 155 10.97 -5.98 -1.84
N ASP A 156 10.84 -4.80 -2.43
CA ASP A 156 11.59 -3.62 -2.02
C ASP A 156 10.65 -2.64 -1.30
N PRO A 157 10.58 -2.68 0.05
CA PRO A 157 9.78 -1.73 0.82
C PRO A 157 10.16 -0.27 0.53
N SER A 158 11.41 -0.04 0.09
CA SER A 158 11.88 1.29 -0.29
C SER A 158 11.25 1.78 -1.59
N ALA A 159 10.88 0.88 -2.49
CA ALA A 159 10.26 1.25 -3.76
C ALA A 159 8.86 1.83 -3.52
N GLN A 160 8.07 1.23 -2.64
CA GLN A 160 6.74 1.72 -2.28
C GLN A 160 6.82 3.02 -1.47
N THR A 161 7.65 3.05 -0.44
CA THR A 161 7.87 4.28 0.35
C THR A 161 8.45 5.40 -0.51
N GLY A 162 9.26 5.05 -1.50
CA GLY A 162 9.88 5.99 -2.45
C GLY A 162 8.91 6.63 -3.45
N LEU A 163 7.68 6.10 -3.63
CA LEU A 163 6.68 6.72 -4.52
C LEU A 163 6.42 8.18 -4.14
N LEU A 164 6.30 8.45 -2.84
CA LEU A 164 6.11 9.81 -2.36
C LEU A 164 7.33 10.71 -2.52
N SER A 165 8.54 10.19 -2.63
CA SER A 165 9.74 11.03 -2.80
C SER A 165 9.75 11.81 -4.12
N GLY A 166 8.97 11.36 -5.11
CA GLY A 166 8.75 12.06 -6.37
C GLY A 166 7.60 13.08 -6.32
N SER A 167 6.82 13.08 -5.26
CA SER A 167 5.69 14.00 -5.07
C SER A 167 6.19 15.42 -4.79
N LYS A 168 5.56 16.40 -5.46
CA LYS A 168 5.85 17.82 -5.26
C LYS A 168 4.97 18.46 -4.18
N ASP A 169 3.90 17.78 -3.77
CA ASP A 169 2.92 18.29 -2.81
C ASP A 169 2.95 17.60 -1.46
N ILE A 170 4.02 16.81 -1.19
CA ILE A 170 4.19 16.10 0.07
C ILE A 170 4.26 17.07 1.25
N LYS A 171 3.49 16.78 2.27
CA LYS A 171 3.42 17.59 3.50
C LYS A 171 3.30 16.73 4.74
N LYS A 172 3.84 17.21 5.85
CA LYS A 172 3.55 16.67 7.18
C LYS A 172 2.12 17.07 7.56
N VAL A 173 1.28 16.07 7.88
CA VAL A 173 -0.10 16.25 8.34
C VAL A 173 -0.14 16.46 9.84
N GLY A 174 0.60 15.63 10.60
CA GLY A 174 0.61 15.68 12.05
C GLY A 174 1.29 14.45 12.66
N GLU A 175 1.05 14.26 13.95
CA GLU A 175 1.47 13.05 14.67
C GLU A 175 0.22 12.29 15.11
N GLU A 176 0.23 10.98 14.88
CA GLU A 176 -0.88 10.08 15.15
C GLU A 176 -0.38 8.80 15.81
N THR A 177 -1.31 8.06 16.42
CA THR A 177 -1.04 6.69 16.85
C THR A 177 -1.77 5.74 15.92
N VAL A 178 -1.02 4.95 15.15
CA VAL A 178 -1.56 3.95 14.23
C VAL A 178 -1.07 2.56 14.65
N ASN A 179 -2.00 1.62 14.77
CA ASN A 179 -1.70 0.24 15.19
C ASN A 179 -0.86 0.16 16.49
N GLY A 180 -1.13 1.08 17.45
CA GLY A 180 -0.40 1.17 18.72
C GLY A 180 0.98 1.84 18.65
N THR A 181 1.41 2.31 17.48
CA THR A 181 2.70 2.99 17.27
C THR A 181 2.48 4.48 17.01
N ARG A 182 3.20 5.33 17.76
CA ARG A 182 3.23 6.77 17.49
C ARG A 182 4.05 7.02 16.23
N ALA A 183 3.48 7.74 15.28
CA ALA A 183 4.08 8.02 13.99
C ALA A 183 3.76 9.43 13.50
N THR A 184 4.62 9.97 12.67
CA THR A 184 4.37 11.19 11.92
C THR A 184 3.68 10.82 10.62
N HIS A 185 2.52 11.43 10.36
CA HIS A 185 1.75 11.26 9.14
C HIS A 185 2.22 12.25 8.07
N TYR A 186 2.55 11.73 6.91
CA TYR A 186 2.84 12.48 5.70
C TYR A 186 1.79 12.12 4.65
N ALA A 187 1.36 13.12 3.88
CA ALA A 187 0.42 12.93 2.78
C ALA A 187 0.89 13.69 1.55
N GLY A 188 0.63 13.14 0.39
CA GLY A 188 0.92 13.76 -0.89
C GLY A 188 0.22 13.02 -2.01
N SER A 189 0.36 13.54 -3.21
CA SER A 189 -0.14 12.86 -4.39
C SER A 189 0.98 12.70 -5.41
N VAL A 190 0.89 11.66 -6.22
CA VAL A 190 1.85 11.39 -7.29
C VAL A 190 1.09 11.04 -8.56
N THR A 191 1.41 11.73 -9.64
CA THR A 191 0.87 11.44 -10.97
C THR A 191 1.64 10.31 -11.64
N ALA A 192 1.02 9.65 -12.63
CA ALA A 192 1.69 8.61 -13.42
C ALA A 192 3.00 9.10 -14.05
N ASP A 193 3.06 10.37 -14.46
CA ASP A 193 4.26 10.98 -15.05
C ASP A 193 5.37 11.23 -14.01
N GLU A 194 5.01 11.58 -12.78
CA GLU A 194 5.96 11.72 -11.68
C GLU A 194 6.49 10.36 -11.22
N MET A 195 5.61 9.34 -11.15
CA MET A 195 6.01 7.95 -10.89
C MET A 195 7.00 7.44 -11.93
N ASP A 196 6.77 7.73 -13.21
CA ASP A 196 7.64 7.31 -14.32
C ASP A 196 9.03 7.96 -14.24
N LYS A 197 9.07 9.26 -13.92
CA LYS A 197 10.32 9.98 -13.65
C LYS A 197 11.07 9.38 -12.46
N ALA A 198 10.35 9.11 -11.36
CA ALA A 198 10.92 8.50 -10.16
C ALA A 198 11.41 7.06 -10.42
N ALA A 199 10.70 6.29 -11.25
CA ALA A 199 11.08 4.93 -11.63
C ALA A 199 12.45 4.86 -12.32
N GLY A 200 12.83 5.92 -13.04
CA GLY A 200 14.14 6.03 -13.69
C GLY A 200 15.30 6.38 -12.76
N GLN A 201 15.02 6.70 -11.48
CA GLN A 201 16.04 7.16 -10.53
C GLN A 201 16.42 6.06 -9.55
N GLY A 202 17.71 5.96 -9.23
CA GLY A 202 18.25 5.02 -8.25
C GLY A 202 18.02 3.54 -8.57
N GLY A 203 18.79 2.66 -7.93
CA GLY A 203 18.70 1.23 -8.14
C GLY A 203 19.38 0.71 -9.41
N SER A 204 19.39 -0.62 -9.58
CA SER A 204 19.90 -1.27 -10.79
C SER A 204 18.93 -1.08 -11.97
N ASP A 205 19.40 -1.35 -13.19
CA ASP A 205 18.57 -1.23 -14.40
C ASP A 205 17.37 -2.19 -14.34
N ALA A 206 17.52 -3.37 -13.74
CA ALA A 206 16.42 -4.31 -13.50
C ALA A 206 15.36 -3.72 -12.56
N VAL A 207 15.76 -3.00 -11.52
CA VAL A 207 14.82 -2.33 -10.59
C VAL A 207 14.11 -1.17 -11.28
N LYS A 208 14.81 -0.38 -12.07
CA LYS A 208 14.21 0.72 -12.85
C LYS A 208 13.18 0.19 -13.86
N GLU A 209 13.54 -0.87 -14.57
CA GLU A 209 12.64 -1.51 -15.54
C GLU A 209 11.38 -2.08 -14.87
N SER A 210 11.55 -2.74 -13.72
CA SER A 210 10.44 -3.24 -12.92
C SER A 210 9.49 -2.12 -12.48
N ARG A 211 10.03 -1.01 -11.98
CA ARG A 211 9.23 0.17 -11.60
C ARG A 211 8.46 0.75 -12.78
N ARG A 212 9.11 0.89 -13.94
CA ARG A 212 8.44 1.37 -15.17
C ARG A 212 7.29 0.47 -15.59
N LYS A 213 7.48 -0.86 -15.55
CA LYS A 213 6.40 -1.82 -15.82
C LYS A 213 5.24 -1.67 -14.85
N SER A 214 5.51 -1.44 -13.57
CA SER A 214 4.45 -1.18 -12.59
C SER A 214 3.68 0.10 -12.88
N VAL A 215 4.38 1.18 -13.25
CA VAL A 215 3.73 2.45 -13.64
C VAL A 215 2.89 2.27 -14.90
N GLU A 216 3.41 1.56 -15.89
CA GLU A 216 2.67 1.26 -17.12
C GLU A 216 1.42 0.42 -16.85
N GLN A 217 1.51 -0.55 -15.96
CA GLN A 217 0.36 -1.35 -15.54
C GLN A 217 -0.71 -0.49 -14.84
N LEU A 218 -0.33 0.46 -13.99
CA LEU A 218 -1.26 1.42 -13.38
C LEU A 218 -1.95 2.28 -14.45
N ARG A 219 -1.19 2.77 -15.45
CA ARG A 219 -1.76 3.51 -16.59
C ARG A 219 -2.76 2.68 -17.39
N GLN A 220 -2.44 1.43 -17.68
CA GLN A 220 -3.34 0.49 -18.36
C GLN A 220 -4.61 0.19 -17.59
N GLN A 221 -4.58 0.33 -16.28
CA GLN A 221 -5.74 0.23 -15.39
C GLN A 221 -6.53 1.56 -15.28
N GLY A 222 -6.08 2.62 -15.95
CA GLY A 222 -6.69 3.95 -15.89
C GLY A 222 -6.24 4.82 -14.71
N VAL A 223 -5.27 4.37 -13.91
CA VAL A 223 -4.78 5.14 -12.76
C VAL A 223 -3.84 6.23 -13.26
N GLN A 224 -4.29 7.48 -13.19
CA GLN A 224 -3.52 8.66 -13.57
C GLN A 224 -2.85 9.36 -12.39
N LYS A 225 -3.38 9.15 -11.19
CA LYS A 225 -2.93 9.78 -9.95
C LYS A 225 -3.18 8.86 -8.76
N LEU A 226 -2.22 8.83 -7.84
CA LEU A 226 -2.36 8.19 -6.54
C LEU A 226 -2.27 9.26 -5.45
N ASP A 227 -3.20 9.24 -4.51
CA ASP A 227 -3.07 9.91 -3.23
C ASP A 227 -2.46 8.91 -2.25
N VAL A 228 -1.38 9.29 -1.60
CA VAL A 228 -0.61 8.41 -0.72
C VAL A 228 -0.48 9.04 0.66
N ASP A 229 -0.82 8.27 1.67
CA ASP A 229 -0.60 8.57 3.08
C ASP A 229 0.47 7.62 3.62
N LEU A 230 1.45 8.16 4.35
CA LEU A 230 2.56 7.40 4.91
C LEU A 230 2.76 7.79 6.38
N TRP A 231 2.83 6.81 7.25
CA TRP A 231 3.12 6.98 8.68
C TRP A 231 4.50 6.45 8.99
N ILE A 232 5.36 7.30 9.56
CA ILE A 232 6.76 7.03 9.86
C ILE A 232 6.96 7.13 11.36
N ASP A 233 7.53 6.10 11.97
CA ASP A 233 7.82 6.08 13.41
C ASP A 233 9.08 6.91 13.77
N LYS A 234 9.37 7.00 15.08
CA LYS A 234 10.55 7.72 15.59
C LYS A 234 11.91 7.15 15.11
N ASP A 235 11.93 5.92 14.64
CA ASP A 235 13.13 5.23 14.15
C ASP A 235 13.24 5.32 12.62
N ASN A 236 12.46 6.22 12.01
CA ASN A 236 12.33 6.43 10.56
C ASN A 236 11.87 5.18 9.80
N ARG A 237 11.09 4.30 10.43
CA ARG A 237 10.52 3.13 9.75
C ARG A 237 9.09 3.44 9.30
N PRO A 238 8.70 3.08 8.07
CA PRO A 238 7.31 3.14 7.67
C PRO A 238 6.51 2.11 8.48
N VAL A 239 5.47 2.53 9.17
CA VAL A 239 4.59 1.65 9.97
C VAL A 239 3.24 1.43 9.32
N GLN A 240 2.80 2.34 8.48
CA GLN A 240 1.61 2.21 7.67
C GLN A 240 1.73 3.03 6.40
N MET A 241 1.15 2.53 5.32
CA MET A 241 0.93 3.28 4.08
C MET A 241 -0.49 3.03 3.58
N ARG A 242 -1.12 4.03 2.99
CA ARG A 242 -2.39 3.90 2.28
C ARG A 242 -2.29 4.56 0.92
N GLU A 243 -2.72 3.85 -0.09
CA GLU A 243 -2.78 4.32 -1.47
C GLU A 243 -4.22 4.38 -1.94
N ARG A 244 -4.60 5.48 -2.55
CA ARG A 244 -5.93 5.69 -3.11
C ARG A 244 -5.82 6.25 -4.51
N GLY A 245 -6.65 5.75 -5.41
CA GLY A 245 -6.71 6.19 -6.79
C GLY A 245 -8.01 5.79 -7.46
N GLN A 246 -8.28 6.40 -8.60
CA GLN A 246 -9.38 5.99 -9.48
C GLN A 246 -8.80 5.27 -10.68
N ALA A 247 -9.44 4.18 -11.06
CA ALA A 247 -9.09 3.39 -12.23
C ALA A 247 -10.35 3.04 -13.02
N ASP A 248 -10.20 2.59 -14.26
CA ASP A 248 -11.31 2.29 -15.18
C ASP A 248 -12.22 1.17 -14.63
N LYS A 249 -11.65 0.21 -13.90
CA LYS A 249 -12.35 -0.95 -13.34
C LYS A 249 -12.70 -0.81 -11.85
N GLY A 250 -12.78 0.41 -11.34
CA GLY A 250 -13.13 0.70 -9.97
C GLY A 250 -12.00 1.33 -9.15
N PRO A 251 -12.26 1.70 -7.90
CA PRO A 251 -11.29 2.40 -7.06
C PRO A 251 -10.15 1.48 -6.62
N LEU A 252 -8.96 2.05 -6.55
CA LEU A 252 -7.84 1.55 -5.74
C LEU A 252 -7.93 2.18 -4.35
N ASP A 253 -7.99 1.38 -3.30
CA ASP A 253 -7.87 1.83 -1.91
C ASP A 253 -7.22 0.71 -1.11
N MET A 254 -5.91 0.80 -0.95
CA MET A 254 -5.09 -0.22 -0.30
C MET A 254 -4.40 0.36 0.93
N THR A 255 -4.50 -0.36 2.04
CA THR A 255 -3.76 -0.07 3.26
C THR A 255 -2.76 -1.18 3.51
N MET A 256 -1.52 -0.80 3.81
CA MET A 256 -0.42 -1.68 4.18
C MET A 256 0.05 -1.31 5.57
N VAL A 257 0.12 -2.28 6.46
CA VAL A 257 0.63 -2.14 7.84
C VAL A 257 1.91 -2.94 7.94
N PHE A 258 3.01 -2.29 8.26
CA PHE A 258 4.33 -2.88 8.36
C PHE A 258 4.63 -3.26 9.82
N LYS A 259 5.04 -4.49 10.05
CA LYS A 259 5.23 -5.07 11.39
C LYS A 259 6.49 -5.92 11.46
N ASP A 260 6.88 -6.25 12.69
CA ASP A 260 7.91 -7.25 12.97
C ASP A 260 9.23 -7.00 12.23
N PHE A 261 9.65 -5.75 12.18
CA PHE A 261 10.92 -5.32 11.60
C PHE A 261 12.08 -6.08 12.19
N ASP A 262 12.89 -6.72 11.34
CA ASP A 262 14.09 -7.50 11.68
C ASP A 262 13.85 -8.64 12.68
N LYS A 263 12.58 -9.06 12.89
CA LYS A 263 12.28 -10.25 13.68
C LYS A 263 12.47 -11.52 12.84
N PRO A 264 12.82 -12.65 13.46
CA PRO A 264 12.98 -13.90 12.74
C PRO A 264 11.74 -14.25 11.90
N VAL A 265 11.93 -14.49 10.62
CA VAL A 265 10.94 -15.00 9.68
C VAL A 265 11.47 -16.27 9.07
N THR A 266 10.72 -17.36 9.19
CA THR A 266 11.02 -18.63 8.54
C THR A 266 9.97 -18.89 7.49
N VAL A 267 10.40 -19.11 6.25
CA VAL A 267 9.54 -19.53 5.15
C VAL A 267 10.12 -20.82 4.58
N GLU A 268 9.36 -21.89 4.67
CA GLU A 268 9.78 -23.22 4.22
C GLU A 268 9.05 -23.63 2.95
N ALA A 269 9.73 -24.38 2.09
CA ALA A 269 9.12 -25.01 0.96
C ALA A 269 8.06 -26.03 1.44
N PRO A 270 6.95 -26.19 0.72
CA PRO A 270 5.98 -27.23 1.04
C PRO A 270 6.59 -28.64 0.90
N ALA A 271 5.96 -29.60 1.59
CA ALA A 271 6.41 -30.99 1.52
C ALA A 271 6.40 -31.50 0.07
N ALA A 272 7.48 -32.19 -0.34
CA ALA A 272 7.63 -32.69 -1.71
C ALA A 272 6.50 -33.66 -2.11
N GLY A 273 6.00 -34.47 -1.17
CA GLY A 273 4.88 -35.41 -1.41
C GLY A 273 3.55 -34.69 -1.74
N ASP A 274 3.36 -33.47 -1.22
CA ASP A 274 2.18 -32.65 -1.42
C ASP A 274 2.37 -31.55 -2.49
N THR A 275 3.47 -31.65 -3.26
CA THR A 275 3.84 -30.65 -4.27
C THR A 275 3.89 -31.30 -5.65
N ALA A 276 3.12 -30.74 -6.60
CA ALA A 276 3.24 -31.05 -8.02
C ALA A 276 4.33 -30.18 -8.63
N ASP A 277 5.41 -30.78 -9.10
CA ASP A 277 6.47 -30.07 -9.84
C ASP A 277 6.02 -29.89 -11.29
N MET A 278 5.88 -28.63 -11.70
CA MET A 278 5.43 -28.28 -13.06
C MET A 278 6.60 -28.29 -14.06
N GLY A 279 7.85 -28.43 -13.57
CA GLY A 279 9.05 -28.54 -14.40
C GLY A 279 9.18 -27.43 -15.43
N ASP A 280 9.81 -27.76 -16.55
CA ASP A 280 9.95 -26.90 -17.72
C ASP A 280 8.69 -26.90 -18.63
N ARG A 281 7.52 -27.19 -18.10
CA ARG A 281 6.28 -27.10 -18.89
C ARG A 281 6.16 -25.69 -19.44
N PRO A 282 6.06 -25.50 -20.75
CA PRO A 282 5.90 -24.16 -21.32
C PRO A 282 4.63 -23.52 -20.74
N ALA A 283 4.74 -22.26 -20.36
CA ALA A 283 3.66 -21.47 -19.73
C ALA A 283 2.32 -21.49 -20.51
N GLY A 284 2.33 -21.93 -21.80
CA GLY A 284 1.15 -22.14 -22.61
C GLY A 284 0.23 -23.29 -22.12
N GLY A 285 0.71 -24.20 -21.27
CA GLY A 285 -0.12 -25.25 -20.66
C GLY A 285 -0.95 -24.78 -19.47
N LEU A 286 -0.62 -23.66 -18.86
CA LEU A 286 -1.36 -23.05 -17.75
C LEU A 286 -2.51 -22.14 -18.20
N GLY A 287 -2.48 -21.69 -19.48
CA GLY A 287 -3.51 -20.81 -20.05
C GLY A 287 -4.89 -21.46 -20.19
N GLY A 288 -4.99 -22.78 -20.18
CA GLY A 288 -6.27 -23.49 -20.23
C GLY A 288 -6.96 -23.64 -18.86
N GLY A 289 -6.20 -23.66 -17.76
CA GLY A 289 -6.75 -23.86 -16.41
C GLY A 289 -7.00 -22.56 -15.64
N LEU A 290 -6.13 -21.57 -15.76
CA LEU A 290 -6.26 -20.30 -15.06
C LEU A 290 -7.04 -19.25 -15.87
N GLY A 291 -7.01 -19.31 -17.22
CA GLY A 291 -7.79 -18.42 -18.08
C GLY A 291 -9.29 -18.74 -18.11
N GLY A 292 -9.71 -19.93 -17.69
CA GLY A 292 -11.12 -20.28 -17.51
C GLY A 292 -11.75 -19.62 -16.28
N ALA A 293 -10.95 -19.33 -15.27
CA ALA A 293 -11.45 -18.67 -14.05
C ALA A 293 -11.68 -17.17 -14.23
N THR A 294 -11.06 -16.53 -15.23
CA THR A 294 -11.24 -15.09 -15.51
C THR A 294 -12.30 -14.79 -16.56
N LYS A 295 -12.86 -15.81 -17.25
CA LYS A 295 -13.94 -15.65 -18.23
C LYS A 295 -15.33 -15.96 -17.66
N SER A 296 -15.43 -16.43 -16.43
CA SER A 296 -16.71 -16.77 -15.77
C SER A 296 -16.91 -15.99 -14.46
N LEU A 297 -16.26 -14.85 -14.31
CA LEU A 297 -16.49 -13.89 -13.22
C LEU A 297 -16.97 -12.56 -13.81
#